data_9425ec47376afaefe3b41271ae20ab09
#
_entry.id   9425ec47376afaefe3b41271ae20ab09
#
_cell.length_a   1.000
_cell.length_b   1.000
_cell.length_c   1.000
_cell.angle_alpha   90.00
_cell.angle_beta   90.00
_cell.angle_gamma   90.00
#
_symmetry.space_group_name_H-M   'P 1'
#
loop_
_entity.id
_entity.type
_entity.pdbx_description
1 polymer ?
#
loop_
_entity_poly.entity_id
_entity_poly.type
_entity_poly.pdbx_seq_one_letter_code
_entity_poly.pdbx_strand_id
1 'polypeptide(L)'
;MDGINNNYTRAFTITIVNKSIILSEKDKEELAKYAEAEKPYESWAILVGNETDENWTVKEIVLTENTTKSEVMFTISPDKEFEVDQKAKESNMEIVCIFHSHPESEAQPSETDKKFMRVNPFPWIIYSGKTKEMNCFILQDENVKQISII
;
A
#
# COMPACT_ATOMS: atom_id res chain seq x y z
N MET A 1 -20.23 -23.17 -23.02
CA MET A 1 -18.85 -22.70 -23.07
C MET A 1 -18.73 -21.28 -22.52
N ASP A 2 -19.50 -20.36 -23.07
CA ASP A 2 -19.44 -18.96 -22.67
C ASP A 2 -19.85 -18.75 -21.22
N GLY A 3 -20.83 -19.50 -20.73
CA GLY A 3 -21.27 -19.41 -19.34
C GLY A 3 -20.22 -19.79 -18.32
N ILE A 4 -19.33 -20.71 -18.66
CA ILE A 4 -18.24 -21.15 -17.79
C ILE A 4 -17.22 -20.02 -17.65
N ASN A 5 -16.88 -19.36 -18.76
CA ASN A 5 -15.93 -18.26 -18.75
C ASN A 5 -16.46 -17.08 -17.93
N ASN A 6 -17.73 -16.76 -18.07
CA ASN A 6 -18.36 -15.68 -17.32
C ASN A 6 -18.35 -15.95 -15.81
N ASN A 7 -18.65 -17.20 -15.43
CA ASN A 7 -18.65 -17.59 -14.02
C ASN A 7 -17.24 -17.50 -13.43
N TYR A 8 -16.25 -17.91 -14.17
CA TYR A 8 -14.86 -17.86 -13.73
C TYR A 8 -14.41 -16.40 -13.51
N THR A 9 -14.70 -15.52 -14.46
CA THR A 9 -14.34 -14.10 -14.36
C THR A 9 -15.03 -13.46 -13.16
N ARG A 10 -16.30 -13.79 -12.93
CA ARG A 10 -17.08 -13.25 -11.83
C ARG A 10 -16.51 -13.71 -10.48
N ALA A 11 -16.14 -14.97 -10.34
CA ALA A 11 -15.57 -15.50 -9.11
C ALA A 11 -14.23 -14.83 -8.79
N PHE A 12 -13.38 -14.61 -9.80
CA PHE A 12 -12.09 -13.93 -9.63
C PHE A 12 -12.29 -12.49 -9.14
N THR A 13 -13.22 -11.76 -9.74
CA THR A 13 -13.51 -10.36 -9.35
C THR A 13 -14.00 -10.29 -7.90
N ILE A 14 -14.88 -11.21 -7.48
CA ILE A 14 -15.39 -11.26 -6.11
C ILE A 14 -14.24 -11.52 -5.13
N THR A 15 -13.33 -12.43 -5.44
CA THR A 15 -12.19 -12.76 -4.59
C THR A 15 -11.32 -11.52 -4.35
N ILE A 16 -11.04 -10.73 -5.40
CA ILE A 16 -10.24 -9.51 -5.27
C ILE A 16 -10.96 -8.48 -4.39
N VAL A 17 -12.27 -8.28 -4.60
CA VAL A 17 -13.06 -7.28 -3.87
C VAL A 17 -13.11 -7.59 -2.36
N ASN A 18 -13.08 -8.89 -2.00
CA ASN A 18 -13.20 -9.31 -0.61
C ASN A 18 -11.86 -9.51 0.10
N LYS A 19 -10.77 -9.22 -0.58
CA LYS A 19 -9.44 -9.41 -0.03
C LYS A 19 -9.07 -8.26 0.90
N SER A 20 -8.42 -8.57 2.01
CA SER A 20 -8.05 -7.61 3.05
C SER A 20 -6.54 -7.59 3.27
N ILE A 21 -6.05 -6.55 3.93
CA ILE A 21 -4.66 -6.49 4.35
C ILE A 21 -4.59 -6.69 5.87
N ILE A 22 -3.68 -7.56 6.29
CA ILE A 22 -3.44 -7.83 7.71
C ILE A 22 -2.24 -7.01 8.16
N LEU A 23 -2.48 -6.09 9.10
CA LEU A 23 -1.48 -5.20 9.65
C LEU A 23 -1.64 -5.17 11.17
N SER A 24 -0.60 -5.56 11.90
CA SER A 24 -0.66 -5.62 13.37
C SER A 24 -0.82 -4.22 13.96
N GLU A 25 -1.36 -4.15 15.18
CA GLU A 25 -1.49 -2.88 15.90
C GLU A 25 -0.12 -2.24 16.11
N LYS A 26 0.89 -3.04 16.39
CA LYS A 26 2.27 -2.56 16.54
C LYS A 26 2.77 -1.89 15.27
N ASP A 27 2.51 -2.51 14.12
CA ASP A 27 2.92 -1.97 12.83
C ASP A 27 2.15 -0.69 12.48
N LYS A 28 0.86 -0.63 12.80
CA LYS A 28 0.06 0.60 12.63
C LYS A 28 0.65 1.75 13.43
N GLU A 29 0.98 1.49 14.69
CA GLU A 29 1.57 2.50 15.57
C GLU A 29 2.92 2.96 15.06
N GLU A 30 3.75 2.03 14.59
CA GLU A 30 5.07 2.35 14.05
C GLU A 30 4.97 3.24 12.81
N LEU A 31 4.07 2.90 11.89
CA LEU A 31 3.85 3.68 10.67
C LEU A 31 3.32 5.08 10.99
N ALA A 32 2.34 5.18 11.89
CA ALA A 32 1.79 6.47 12.30
C ALA A 32 2.84 7.35 12.96
N LYS A 33 3.63 6.76 13.86
CA LYS A 33 4.72 7.47 14.55
C LYS A 33 5.76 7.99 13.56
N TYR A 34 6.12 7.16 12.59
CA TYR A 34 7.04 7.53 11.54
C TYR A 34 6.49 8.70 10.72
N ALA A 35 5.24 8.63 10.30
CA ALA A 35 4.61 9.69 9.53
C ALA A 35 4.56 11.02 10.30
N GLU A 36 4.22 10.97 11.59
CA GLU A 36 4.19 12.18 12.42
C GLU A 36 5.58 12.79 12.60
N ALA A 37 6.61 11.96 12.73
CA ALA A 37 7.99 12.43 12.88
C ALA A 37 8.52 13.09 11.62
N GLU A 38 8.03 12.69 10.45
CA GLU A 38 8.49 13.22 9.17
C GLU A 38 7.80 14.54 8.78
N LYS A 39 6.73 14.94 9.48
CA LYS A 39 6.05 16.18 9.16
C LYS A 39 7.01 17.36 9.10
N PRO A 40 6.85 18.31 8.19
CA PRO A 40 5.72 18.49 7.27
C PRO A 40 5.84 17.73 5.96
N TYR A 41 6.81 16.83 5.84
CA TYR A 41 7.07 16.10 4.61
C TYR A 41 6.21 14.83 4.55
N GLU A 42 5.90 14.40 3.33
CA GLU A 42 5.28 13.10 3.11
C GLU A 42 6.30 12.01 3.44
N SER A 43 5.82 10.89 3.96
CA SER A 43 6.65 9.73 4.27
C SER A 43 6.18 8.53 3.46
N TRP A 44 7.10 7.60 3.23
CA TRP A 44 6.84 6.40 2.45
C TRP A 44 7.51 5.21 3.11
N ALA A 45 6.89 4.06 2.95
CA ALA A 45 7.48 2.81 3.38
C ALA A 45 7.05 1.69 2.43
N ILE A 46 7.87 0.67 2.34
CA ILE A 46 7.56 -0.53 1.57
C ILE A 46 7.25 -1.62 2.59
N LEU A 47 6.09 -2.24 2.47
CA LEU A 47 5.66 -3.28 3.38
C LEU A 47 5.83 -4.63 2.71
N VAL A 48 6.47 -5.55 3.41
CA VAL A 48 6.88 -6.85 2.90
C VAL A 48 6.17 -7.94 3.68
N GLY A 49 5.79 -9.00 3.00
CA GLY A 49 5.10 -10.13 3.64
C GLY A 49 4.67 -11.15 2.61
N ASN A 50 3.49 -11.69 2.79
CA ASN A 50 2.98 -12.74 1.91
C ASN A 50 1.56 -12.46 1.45
N GLU A 51 1.25 -12.92 0.27
CA GLU A 51 -0.08 -12.83 -0.32
C GLU A 51 -0.69 -14.21 -0.42
N THR A 52 -1.95 -14.31 -0.01
CA THR A 52 -2.79 -15.50 -0.23
C THR A 52 -4.01 -15.06 -1.02
N ASP A 53 -4.92 -16.00 -1.32
CA ASP A 53 -6.15 -15.66 -2.02
C ASP A 53 -7.06 -14.73 -1.21
N GLU A 54 -6.94 -14.74 0.11
CA GLU A 54 -7.82 -13.99 1.00
C GLU A 54 -7.18 -12.72 1.57
N ASN A 55 -5.87 -12.69 1.71
CA ASN A 55 -5.20 -11.61 2.42
C ASN A 55 -3.82 -11.28 1.86
N TRP A 56 -3.42 -10.02 2.08
CA TRP A 56 -2.01 -9.62 2.07
C TRP A 56 -1.61 -9.50 3.54
N THR A 57 -0.59 -10.21 3.97
CA THR A 57 -0.12 -10.18 5.36
C THR A 57 1.19 -9.43 5.45
N VAL A 58 1.22 -8.33 6.18
CA VAL A 58 2.44 -7.55 6.39
C VAL A 58 3.26 -8.19 7.50
N LYS A 59 4.54 -8.43 7.23
CA LYS A 59 5.48 -9.03 8.19
C LYS A 59 6.67 -8.14 8.49
N GLU A 60 7.07 -7.27 7.56
CA GLU A 60 8.18 -6.34 7.74
C GLU A 60 7.86 -4.98 7.15
N ILE A 61 8.35 -3.95 7.81
CA ILE A 61 8.26 -2.57 7.35
C ILE A 61 9.65 -2.11 6.95
N VAL A 62 9.79 -1.60 5.73
CA VAL A 62 11.05 -1.01 5.25
C VAL A 62 10.79 0.48 5.07
N LEU A 63 11.28 1.29 5.99
CA LEU A 63 11.15 2.74 5.91
C LEU A 63 12.05 3.28 4.83
N THR A 64 11.54 4.24 4.06
CA THR A 64 12.31 4.91 3.03
C THR A 64 12.47 6.38 3.40
N GLU A 65 13.62 6.96 3.08
CA GLU A 65 13.86 8.36 3.35
C GLU A 65 13.30 9.25 2.25
N ASN A 66 12.69 10.37 2.63
CA ASN A 66 12.35 11.41 1.68
C ASN A 66 13.60 12.26 1.45
N THR A 67 14.46 11.81 0.52
CA THR A 67 15.74 12.47 0.27
C THR A 67 15.60 13.84 -0.36
N THR A 68 14.49 14.12 -1.01
CA THR A 68 14.23 15.41 -1.65
C THR A 68 13.67 16.43 -0.67
N LYS A 69 13.19 15.97 0.50
CA LYS A 69 12.54 16.84 1.50
C LYS A 69 11.39 17.65 0.89
N SER A 70 10.64 17.01 0.00
CA SER A 70 9.48 17.63 -0.63
C SER A 70 8.25 17.46 0.23
N GLU A 71 7.45 18.51 0.34
CA GLU A 71 6.18 18.46 1.09
C GLU A 71 5.06 17.83 0.26
N VAL A 72 5.18 17.85 -1.06
CA VAL A 72 4.08 17.49 -1.96
C VAL A 72 4.40 16.41 -2.98
N MET A 73 5.66 16.05 -3.13
CA MET A 73 6.07 15.02 -4.08
C MET A 73 7.12 14.11 -3.50
N PHE A 74 6.85 12.83 -3.58
CA PHE A 74 7.82 11.79 -3.22
C PHE A 74 7.58 10.60 -4.14
N THR A 75 8.66 9.95 -4.51
CA THR A 75 8.61 8.69 -5.24
C THR A 75 9.62 7.73 -4.63
N ILE A 76 9.23 6.48 -4.51
CA ILE A 76 10.17 5.42 -4.14
C ILE A 76 11.01 5.16 -5.39
N SER A 77 12.34 5.21 -5.27
CA SER A 77 13.19 4.95 -6.42
C SER A 77 13.03 3.51 -6.88
N PRO A 78 13.06 3.26 -8.19
CA PRO A 78 13.03 1.88 -8.72
C PRO A 78 14.15 1.01 -8.17
N ASP A 79 15.32 1.58 -7.94
CA ASP A 79 16.47 0.85 -7.38
C ASP A 79 16.18 0.39 -5.95
N LYS A 80 15.57 1.25 -5.14
CA LYS A 80 15.22 0.88 -3.76
C LYS A 80 14.15 -0.19 -3.74
N GLU A 81 13.15 -0.07 -4.59
CA GLU A 81 12.08 -1.05 -4.70
C GLU A 81 12.63 -2.41 -5.12
N PHE A 82 13.54 -2.42 -6.10
CA PHE A 82 14.19 -3.64 -6.55
C PHE A 82 15.01 -4.29 -5.44
N GLU A 83 15.80 -3.50 -4.71
CA GLU A 83 16.60 -3.97 -3.59
C GLU A 83 15.75 -4.63 -2.52
N VAL A 84 14.63 -3.99 -2.15
CA VAL A 84 13.70 -4.52 -1.15
C VAL A 84 13.07 -5.83 -1.64
N ASP A 85 12.66 -5.87 -2.91
CA ASP A 85 12.06 -7.07 -3.50
C ASP A 85 13.03 -8.25 -3.48
N GLN A 86 14.28 -8.02 -3.87
CA GLN A 86 15.30 -9.08 -3.88
C GLN A 86 15.56 -9.62 -2.47
N LYS A 87 15.66 -8.74 -1.50
CA LYS A 87 15.88 -9.15 -0.11
C LYS A 87 14.69 -9.89 0.46
N ALA A 88 13.48 -9.46 0.14
CA ALA A 88 12.26 -10.13 0.57
C ALA A 88 12.21 -11.56 0.07
N LYS A 89 12.58 -11.78 -1.18
CA LYS A 89 12.59 -13.11 -1.79
C LYS A 89 13.55 -14.08 -1.12
N GLU A 90 14.63 -13.58 -0.55
CA GLU A 90 15.55 -14.42 0.23
C GLU A 90 14.87 -15.06 1.44
N SER A 91 13.82 -14.42 1.96
CA SER A 91 13.05 -14.91 3.09
C SER A 91 11.68 -15.46 2.69
N ASN A 92 11.50 -15.79 1.42
CA ASN A 92 10.24 -16.27 0.86
C ASN A 92 9.08 -15.29 1.09
N MET A 93 9.37 -14.00 0.96
CA MET A 93 8.39 -12.93 1.06
C MET A 93 8.44 -12.06 -0.19
N GLU A 94 7.51 -11.13 -0.28
CA GLU A 94 7.39 -10.22 -1.42
C GLU A 94 6.89 -8.86 -0.93
N ILE A 95 6.97 -7.86 -1.78
CA ILE A 95 6.34 -6.57 -1.50
C ILE A 95 4.83 -6.79 -1.56
N VAL A 96 4.12 -6.40 -0.49
CA VAL A 96 2.67 -6.58 -0.42
C VAL A 96 1.90 -5.27 -0.28
N CYS A 97 2.58 -4.17 0.00
CA CYS A 97 1.89 -2.91 0.21
C CYS A 97 2.87 -1.74 0.15
N ILE A 98 2.37 -0.60 -0.29
CA ILE A 98 3.08 0.68 -0.20
C ILE A 98 2.38 1.52 0.85
N PHE A 99 3.15 2.12 1.74
CA PHE A 99 2.65 3.07 2.74
C PHE A 99 3.01 4.49 2.33
N HIS A 100 2.08 5.40 2.50
CA HIS A 100 2.25 6.81 2.16
C HIS A 100 1.51 7.69 3.16
N SER A 101 2.09 8.82 3.56
CA SER A 101 1.41 9.74 4.46
C SER A 101 0.99 11.01 3.73
N HIS A 102 -0.13 11.57 4.17
CA HIS A 102 -0.61 12.89 3.79
C HIS A 102 -0.56 13.75 5.06
N PRO A 103 0.48 14.60 5.25
CA PRO A 103 0.61 15.37 6.50
C PRO A 103 -0.58 16.27 6.81
N GLU A 104 -1.16 16.91 5.78
CA GLU A 104 -2.18 17.95 5.98
C GLU A 104 -3.50 17.66 5.23
N SER A 105 -3.68 16.46 4.69
CA SER A 105 -4.91 16.12 3.97
C SER A 105 -5.45 14.76 4.38
N GLU A 106 -6.62 14.44 3.85
CA GLU A 106 -7.36 13.22 4.20
C GLU A 106 -6.62 11.95 3.77
N ALA A 107 -6.99 10.83 4.40
CA ALA A 107 -6.42 9.52 4.07
C ALA A 107 -7.10 8.91 2.83
N GLN A 108 -6.97 9.61 1.72
CA GLN A 108 -7.55 9.25 0.41
C GLN A 108 -6.49 9.45 -0.67
N PRO A 109 -6.44 8.59 -1.70
CA PRO A 109 -5.48 8.78 -2.79
C PRO A 109 -5.72 10.10 -3.54
N SER A 110 -4.65 10.85 -3.76
CA SER A 110 -4.68 12.03 -4.62
C SER A 110 -4.62 11.59 -6.07
N GLU A 111 -4.82 12.53 -7.00
CA GLU A 111 -4.66 12.23 -8.43
C GLU A 111 -3.23 11.79 -8.75
N THR A 112 -2.25 12.38 -8.07
CA THR A 112 -0.85 11.98 -8.21
C THR A 112 -0.64 10.56 -7.68
N ASP A 113 -1.23 10.24 -6.53
CA ASP A 113 -1.16 8.88 -5.96
C ASP A 113 -1.70 7.84 -6.94
N LYS A 114 -2.83 8.14 -7.59
CA LYS A 114 -3.45 7.23 -8.55
C LYS A 114 -2.52 6.91 -9.72
N LYS A 115 -1.73 7.89 -10.16
CA LYS A 115 -0.74 7.67 -11.22
C LYS A 115 0.33 6.68 -10.78
N PHE A 116 0.80 6.80 -9.53
CA PHE A 116 1.78 5.87 -8.99
C PHE A 116 1.19 4.49 -8.72
N MET A 117 -0.08 4.43 -8.32
CA MET A 117 -0.77 3.15 -8.13
C MET A 117 -0.87 2.34 -9.42
N ARG A 118 -0.99 3.00 -10.57
CA ARG A 118 -1.04 2.32 -11.87
C ARG A 118 0.26 1.58 -12.19
N VAL A 119 1.39 2.14 -11.80
CA VAL A 119 2.70 1.54 -12.05
C VAL A 119 3.22 0.74 -10.86
N ASN A 120 2.56 0.84 -9.73
CA ASN A 120 2.87 0.07 -8.52
C ASN A 120 1.57 -0.59 -8.04
N PRO A 121 1.16 -1.70 -8.67
CA PRO A 121 -0.15 -2.31 -8.44
C PRO A 121 -0.20 -3.15 -7.17
N PHE A 122 0.13 -2.54 -6.05
CA PHE A 122 0.02 -3.10 -4.71
C PHE A 122 -1.13 -2.43 -3.98
N PRO A 123 -1.60 -3.01 -2.86
CA PRO A 123 -2.39 -2.22 -1.91
C PRO A 123 -1.58 -1.02 -1.43
N TRP A 124 -2.25 0.10 -1.22
CA TRP A 124 -1.63 1.32 -0.70
C TRP A 124 -2.31 1.71 0.60
N ILE A 125 -1.55 1.83 1.66
CA ILE A 125 -2.03 2.34 2.94
C ILE A 125 -1.68 3.81 3.01
N ILE A 126 -2.69 4.66 3.23
CA ILE A 126 -2.50 6.10 3.35
C ILE A 126 -2.86 6.52 4.77
N TYR A 127 -1.95 7.25 5.40
CA TYR A 127 -2.14 7.81 6.73
C TYR A 127 -2.33 9.31 6.64
N SER A 128 -3.36 9.83 7.32
CA SER A 128 -3.61 11.27 7.37
C SER A 128 -3.04 11.86 8.66
N GLY A 129 -2.12 12.81 8.52
CA GLY A 129 -1.66 13.59 9.66
C GLY A 129 -2.70 14.57 10.17
N LYS A 130 -3.76 14.82 9.38
CA LYS A 130 -4.85 15.71 9.75
C LYS A 130 -5.92 14.99 10.57
N THR A 131 -6.42 13.86 10.07
CA THR A 131 -7.51 13.12 10.73
C THR A 131 -7.03 11.98 11.62
N LYS A 132 -5.76 11.59 11.48
CA LYS A 132 -5.15 10.45 12.16
C LYS A 132 -5.73 9.11 11.70
N GLU A 133 -6.46 9.09 10.60
CA GLU A 133 -6.99 7.87 10.01
C GLU A 133 -5.95 7.18 9.15
N MET A 134 -6.08 5.87 9.03
CA MET A 134 -5.24 5.03 8.17
C MET A 134 -6.17 4.14 7.36
N ASN A 135 -6.12 4.27 6.04
CA ASN A 135 -6.99 3.54 5.13
C ASN A 135 -6.17 2.83 4.07
N CYS A 136 -6.68 1.71 3.58
CA CYS A 136 -6.03 0.93 2.54
C CYS A 136 -6.87 0.91 1.27
N PHE A 137 -6.19 1.01 0.13
CA PHE A 137 -6.82 1.10 -1.18
C PHE A 137 -6.11 0.20 -2.19
N ILE A 138 -6.90 -0.29 -3.15
CA ILE A 138 -6.37 -0.96 -4.34
C ILE A 138 -6.92 -0.23 -5.56
N LEU A 139 -6.21 -0.35 -6.68
CA LEU A 139 -6.68 0.13 -7.96
C LEU A 139 -7.19 -1.08 -8.74
N GLN A 140 -8.47 -1.07 -9.09
CA GLN A 140 -9.14 -2.14 -9.82
C GLN A 140 -9.90 -1.53 -11.00
N ASP A 141 -9.53 -1.90 -12.22
CA ASP A 141 -10.16 -1.38 -13.44
C ASP A 141 -10.20 0.17 -13.47
N GLU A 142 -9.08 0.79 -13.13
CA GLU A 142 -8.93 2.24 -13.07
C GLU A 142 -9.74 2.91 -11.95
N ASN A 143 -10.40 2.14 -11.09
CA ASN A 143 -11.17 2.64 -9.97
C ASN A 143 -10.47 2.32 -8.65
N VAL A 144 -10.45 3.32 -7.77
CA VAL A 144 -9.91 3.13 -6.42
C VAL A 144 -10.97 2.43 -5.57
N LYS A 145 -10.58 1.36 -4.90
CA LYS A 145 -11.42 0.61 -3.97
C LYS A 145 -10.77 0.62 -2.60
N GLN A 146 -11.54 0.95 -1.58
CA GLN A 146 -11.06 0.83 -0.21
C GLN A 146 -11.22 -0.62 0.23
N ILE A 147 -10.18 -1.16 0.87
CA ILE A 147 -10.23 -2.51 1.44
C ILE A 147 -9.98 -2.44 2.94
N SER A 148 -10.39 -3.50 3.64
CA SER A 148 -10.27 -3.54 5.10
C SER A 148 -8.82 -3.78 5.54
N ILE A 149 -8.44 -3.09 6.62
CA ILE A 149 -7.22 -3.38 7.37
C ILE A 149 -7.66 -4.19 8.59
N ILE A 150 -7.17 -5.40 8.71
CA ILE A 150 -7.58 -6.30 9.81
C ILE A 150 -6.37 -6.78 10.61
#